data_c05e0bce033b022d8c14c55232263980
#
_entry.id   c05e0bce033b022d8c14c55232263980
#
_cell.length_a   1.000
_cell.length_b   1.000
_cell.length_c   1.000
_cell.angle_alpha   90.00
_cell.angle_beta   90.00
_cell.angle_gamma   90.00
#
_symmetry.space_group_name_H-M   'P 1'
#
loop_
_entity.id
_entity.type
_entity.pdbx_description
1 polymer ?
#
loop_
_entity_poly.entity_id
_entity_poly.type
_entity_poly.pdbx_seq_one_letter_code
_entity_poly.pdbx_strand_id
1 'polypeptide(L)'
;MVITDLVQIRRMGEKNRDENLRFRKYLKTRVWVERQFRHAAEEVHAEIDCRQCAECCRVTEVQLAKRDIEHLAKFLGIREKDFLEQYTMTGVDGELILKRTAAAGCVFLDGNECTVYEARPGNCERFPHLLKGAGSIPSRMWQFVDRATYCPIVYNWMERAKDLTKFRR
;
A
#
# COMPACT_ATOMS: atom_id res chain seq x y z
N MET A 1 -20.47 -5.15 -2.01
CA MET A 1 -19.86 -5.84 -0.84
C MET A 1 -18.38 -5.94 -1.06
N VAL A 2 -17.57 -5.49 -0.11
CA VAL A 2 -16.10 -5.58 -0.16
C VAL A 2 -15.59 -6.86 0.46
N ILE A 3 -14.50 -7.41 -0.05
CA ILE A 3 -13.81 -8.57 0.48
C ILE A 3 -12.69 -8.07 1.40
N THR A 4 -12.68 -8.52 2.65
CA THR A 4 -11.68 -8.14 3.66
C THR A 4 -10.85 -9.32 4.18
N ASP A 5 -11.29 -10.55 3.94
CA ASP A 5 -10.56 -11.75 4.30
C ASP A 5 -9.23 -11.84 3.54
N LEU A 6 -8.11 -11.80 4.27
CA LEU A 6 -6.76 -11.75 3.71
C LEU A 6 -6.36 -13.02 2.96
N VAL A 7 -6.88 -14.18 3.36
CA VAL A 7 -6.61 -15.45 2.68
C VAL A 7 -7.30 -15.44 1.33
N GLN A 8 -8.56 -14.97 1.30
CA GLN A 8 -9.33 -14.83 0.08
C GLN A 8 -8.70 -13.78 -0.85
N ILE A 9 -8.30 -12.61 -0.32
CA ILE A 9 -7.62 -11.55 -1.08
C ILE A 9 -6.37 -12.09 -1.76
N ARG A 10 -5.50 -12.78 -1.01
CA ARG A 10 -4.27 -13.34 -1.55
C ARG A 10 -4.56 -14.34 -2.68
N ARG A 11 -5.44 -15.29 -2.42
CA ARG A 11 -5.82 -16.31 -3.41
C ARG A 11 -6.40 -15.70 -4.68
N MET A 12 -7.34 -14.77 -4.55
CA MET A 12 -8.01 -14.14 -5.68
C MET A 12 -7.09 -13.13 -6.39
N GLY A 13 -6.29 -12.38 -5.65
CA GLY A 13 -5.32 -11.44 -6.19
C GLY A 13 -4.27 -12.14 -7.06
N GLU A 14 -3.72 -13.26 -6.59
CA GLU A 14 -2.80 -14.08 -7.38
C GLU A 14 -3.49 -14.70 -8.61
N LYS A 15 -4.68 -15.27 -8.44
CA LYS A 15 -5.46 -15.81 -9.57
C LYS A 15 -5.72 -14.75 -10.64
N ASN A 16 -6.02 -13.53 -10.24
CA ASN A 16 -6.36 -12.43 -11.15
C ASN A 16 -5.14 -11.63 -11.63
N ARG A 17 -3.91 -12.03 -11.28
CA ARG A 17 -2.69 -11.27 -11.59
C ARG A 17 -2.53 -10.98 -13.09
N ASP A 18 -2.68 -11.99 -13.93
CA ASP A 18 -2.58 -11.85 -15.38
C ASP A 18 -3.72 -10.99 -15.96
N GLU A 19 -4.92 -11.13 -15.41
CA GLU A 19 -6.05 -10.27 -15.74
C GLU A 19 -5.76 -8.80 -15.38
N ASN A 20 -5.21 -8.56 -14.19
CA ASN A 20 -4.80 -7.23 -13.73
C ASN A 20 -3.70 -6.62 -14.61
N LEU A 21 -2.76 -7.43 -15.11
CA LEU A 21 -1.75 -6.99 -16.08
C LEU A 21 -2.39 -6.63 -17.44
N ARG A 22 -3.36 -7.39 -17.93
CA ARG A 22 -4.14 -7.05 -19.12
C ARG A 22 -4.94 -5.78 -18.91
N PHE A 23 -5.58 -5.62 -17.74
CA PHE A 23 -6.31 -4.42 -17.39
C PHE A 23 -5.41 -3.17 -17.35
N ARG A 24 -4.20 -3.28 -16.78
CA ARG A 24 -3.19 -2.20 -16.84
C ARG A 24 -2.87 -1.79 -18.28
N LYS A 25 -2.69 -2.75 -19.19
CA LYS A 25 -2.46 -2.46 -20.62
C LYS A 25 -3.67 -1.77 -21.25
N TYR A 26 -4.87 -2.28 -20.96
CA TYR A 26 -6.12 -1.73 -21.45
C TYR A 26 -6.30 -0.25 -21.05
N LEU A 27 -5.99 0.11 -19.82
CA LEU A 27 -6.09 1.49 -19.35
C LEU A 27 -5.13 2.45 -20.08
N LYS A 28 -4.01 1.97 -20.60
CA LYS A 28 -3.07 2.80 -21.39
C LYS A 28 -3.56 3.11 -22.80
N THR A 29 -4.52 2.39 -23.32
CA THR A 29 -4.99 2.53 -24.72
C THR A 29 -6.11 3.55 -24.89
N ARG A 30 -6.60 4.16 -23.80
CA ARG A 30 -7.76 5.06 -23.80
C ARG A 30 -7.56 6.22 -22.85
N VAL A 31 -8.29 7.30 -23.09
CA VAL A 31 -8.40 8.41 -22.14
C VAL A 31 -9.48 8.08 -21.11
N TRP A 32 -9.16 8.17 -19.85
CA TRP A 32 -10.04 7.87 -18.75
C TRP A 32 -10.30 9.09 -17.88
N VAL A 33 -11.49 9.17 -17.31
CA VAL A 33 -11.86 10.21 -16.36
C VAL A 33 -11.32 9.83 -14.98
N GLU A 34 -10.20 10.41 -14.57
CA GLU A 34 -9.53 10.19 -13.27
C GLU A 34 -10.50 10.26 -12.09
N ARG A 35 -11.48 11.17 -12.13
CA ARG A 35 -12.46 11.35 -11.07
C ARG A 35 -13.26 10.08 -10.77
N GLN A 36 -13.58 9.27 -11.77
CA GLN A 36 -14.31 8.00 -11.56
C GLN A 36 -13.49 6.99 -10.77
N PHE A 37 -12.20 6.89 -11.07
CA PHE A 37 -11.29 6.02 -10.32
C PHE A 37 -11.09 6.49 -8.89
N ARG A 38 -10.98 7.82 -8.68
CA ARG A 38 -10.88 8.41 -7.34
C ARG A 38 -12.13 8.14 -6.52
N HIS A 39 -13.31 8.37 -7.07
CA HIS A 39 -14.57 8.12 -6.38
C HIS A 39 -14.70 6.66 -5.96
N ALA A 40 -14.41 5.72 -6.85
CA ALA A 40 -14.39 4.30 -6.50
C ALA A 40 -13.37 3.97 -5.40
N ALA A 41 -12.23 4.66 -5.37
CA ALA A 41 -11.23 4.49 -4.31
C ALA A 41 -11.71 5.05 -2.97
N GLU A 42 -12.37 6.20 -2.97
CA GLU A 42 -12.98 6.81 -1.79
C GLU A 42 -14.05 5.92 -1.17
N GLU A 43 -14.94 5.36 -2.00
CA GLU A 43 -15.97 4.41 -1.55
C GLU A 43 -15.35 3.18 -0.88
N VAL A 44 -14.36 2.55 -1.51
CA VAL A 44 -13.68 1.38 -0.93
C VAL A 44 -12.94 1.73 0.35
N HIS A 45 -12.29 2.88 0.40
CA HIS A 45 -11.62 3.36 1.62
C HIS A 45 -12.59 3.58 2.79
N ALA A 46 -13.80 4.03 2.51
CA ALA A 46 -14.82 4.25 3.53
C ALA A 46 -15.35 2.92 4.13
N GLU A 47 -15.28 1.83 3.36
CA GLU A 47 -15.76 0.50 3.78
C GLU A 47 -14.69 -0.33 4.52
N ILE A 48 -13.40 0.03 4.46
CA ILE A 48 -12.28 -0.80 4.98
C ILE A 48 -11.38 0.00 5.92
N ASP A 49 -11.31 -0.42 7.18
CA ASP A 49 -10.35 0.15 8.16
C ASP A 49 -8.99 -0.54 8.04
N CYS A 50 -8.00 0.19 7.52
CA CYS A 50 -6.62 -0.28 7.40
C CYS A 50 -5.97 -0.68 8.72
N ARG A 51 -6.38 -0.08 9.85
CA ARG A 51 -5.82 -0.37 11.17
C ARG A 51 -6.17 -1.77 11.67
N GLN A 52 -7.28 -2.32 11.18
CA GLN A 52 -7.66 -3.70 11.51
C GLN A 52 -6.93 -4.74 10.67
N CYS A 53 -6.37 -4.35 9.53
CA CYS A 53 -5.75 -5.24 8.56
C CYS A 53 -4.23 -5.43 8.80
N ALA A 54 -3.47 -4.34 8.87
CA ALA A 54 -2.00 -4.27 9.02
C ALA A 54 -1.17 -5.14 8.04
N GLU A 55 -1.76 -5.69 6.97
CA GLU A 55 -1.05 -6.60 6.05
C GLU A 55 0.10 -5.90 5.32
N CYS A 56 -0.06 -4.62 4.96
CA CYS A 56 1.05 -3.83 4.39
C CYS A 56 2.25 -3.74 5.35
N CYS A 57 2.03 -3.66 6.66
CA CYS A 57 3.11 -3.66 7.65
C CYS A 57 3.83 -5.01 7.72
N ARG A 58 3.17 -6.11 7.33
CA ARG A 58 3.76 -7.46 7.30
C ARG A 58 4.53 -7.74 6.03
N VAL A 59 4.14 -7.16 4.90
CA VAL A 59 4.66 -7.59 3.58
C VAL A 59 5.48 -6.53 2.85
N THR A 60 5.31 -5.23 3.15
CA THR A 60 6.00 -4.17 2.38
C THR A 60 7.27 -3.67 3.05
N GLU A 61 8.22 -3.23 2.24
CA GLU A 61 9.36 -2.42 2.67
C GLU A 61 8.94 -0.95 2.72
N VAL A 62 9.29 -0.28 3.81
CA VAL A 62 8.98 1.13 4.03
C VAL A 62 10.25 1.94 3.84
N GLN A 63 10.42 2.53 2.67
CA GLN A 63 11.52 3.46 2.38
C GLN A 63 11.34 4.73 3.19
N LEU A 64 12.45 5.22 3.75
CA LEU A 64 12.50 6.39 4.62
C LEU A 64 13.12 7.58 3.88
N ALA A 65 12.41 8.70 3.87
CA ALA A 65 12.99 9.99 3.56
C ALA A 65 13.68 10.58 4.81
N LYS A 66 14.59 11.52 4.62
CA LYS A 66 15.27 12.22 5.73
C LYS A 66 14.26 12.77 6.75
N ARG A 67 13.21 13.40 6.29
CA ARG A 67 12.13 13.94 7.14
C ARG A 67 11.45 12.86 8.00
N ASP A 68 11.30 11.66 7.47
CA ASP A 68 10.68 10.56 8.22
C ASP A 68 11.58 10.13 9.39
N ILE A 69 12.91 10.12 9.19
CA ILE A 69 13.90 9.81 10.21
C ILE A 69 13.87 10.84 11.33
N GLU A 70 13.91 12.13 10.98
CA GLU A 70 13.84 13.26 11.92
C GLU A 70 12.55 13.17 12.76
N HIS A 71 11.42 12.91 12.13
CA HIS A 71 10.11 12.84 12.79
C HIS A 71 9.98 11.63 13.72
N LEU A 72 10.42 10.45 13.27
CA LEU A 72 10.39 9.23 14.08
C LEU A 72 11.35 9.30 15.27
N ALA A 73 12.58 9.79 15.07
CA ALA A 73 13.55 9.98 16.14
C ALA A 73 13.03 10.93 17.22
N LYS A 74 12.42 12.06 16.79
CA LYS A 74 11.78 13.01 17.70
C LYS A 74 10.60 12.38 18.46
N PHE A 75 9.75 11.63 17.79
CA PHE A 75 8.60 10.95 18.41
C PHE A 75 9.03 9.93 19.47
N LEU A 76 10.11 9.19 19.19
CA LEU A 76 10.67 8.19 20.09
C LEU A 76 11.55 8.81 21.20
N GLY A 77 11.87 10.11 21.13
CA GLY A 77 12.73 10.80 22.10
C GLY A 77 14.20 10.35 22.04
N ILE A 78 14.69 9.93 20.88
CA ILE A 78 16.07 9.45 20.67
C ILE A 78 16.77 10.29 19.59
N ARG A 79 18.11 10.19 19.51
CA ARG A 79 18.88 10.85 18.46
C ARG A 79 18.68 10.14 17.12
N GLU A 80 18.75 10.87 16.01
CA GLU A 80 18.66 10.30 14.67
C GLU A 80 19.67 9.16 14.42
N LYS A 81 20.90 9.30 14.95
CA LYS A 81 21.92 8.26 14.85
C LYS A 81 21.45 6.96 15.51
N ASP A 82 20.90 7.07 16.70
CA ASP A 82 20.42 5.90 17.45
C ASP A 82 19.20 5.27 16.75
N PHE A 83 18.33 6.11 16.16
CA PHE A 83 17.22 5.64 15.33
C PHE A 83 17.71 4.85 14.11
N LEU A 84 18.66 5.39 13.37
CA LEU A 84 19.23 4.72 12.19
C LEU A 84 19.80 3.34 12.54
N GLU A 85 20.55 3.27 13.63
CA GLU A 85 21.18 2.01 14.07
C GLU A 85 20.18 0.98 14.56
N GLN A 86 19.16 1.40 15.32
CA GLN A 86 18.22 0.49 15.97
C GLN A 86 17.06 0.07 15.07
N TYR A 87 16.54 0.99 14.25
CA TYR A 87 15.24 0.82 13.56
C TYR A 87 15.32 0.77 12.04
N THR A 88 16.51 0.89 11.45
CA THR A 88 16.65 0.87 9.99
C THR A 88 17.57 -0.23 9.49
N MET A 89 17.38 -0.59 8.22
CA MET A 89 18.22 -1.54 7.49
C MET A 89 18.25 -1.17 6.01
N THR A 90 19.15 -1.80 5.25
CA THR A 90 19.17 -1.67 3.78
C THR A 90 18.16 -2.62 3.17
N GLY A 91 17.26 -2.10 2.34
CA GLY A 91 16.29 -2.86 1.56
C GLY A 91 16.88 -3.57 0.35
N VAL A 92 16.03 -4.29 -0.38
CA VAL A 92 16.45 -5.08 -1.56
C VAL A 92 17.07 -4.20 -2.66
N ASP A 93 16.54 -3.00 -2.86
CA ASP A 93 17.03 -2.05 -3.88
C ASP A 93 18.18 -1.14 -3.37
N GLY A 94 18.75 -1.44 -2.19
CA GLY A 94 19.80 -0.63 -1.58
C GLY A 94 19.29 0.62 -0.84
N GLU A 95 18.01 0.85 -0.81
CA GLU A 95 17.38 1.99 -0.12
C GLU A 95 17.33 1.78 1.39
N LEU A 96 17.34 2.89 2.15
CA LEU A 96 17.14 2.84 3.59
C LEU A 96 15.67 2.58 3.92
N ILE A 97 15.40 1.50 4.63
CA ILE A 97 14.06 1.07 5.03
C ILE A 97 13.95 0.89 6.54
N LEU A 98 12.71 0.87 7.05
CA LEU A 98 12.47 0.39 8.41
C LEU A 98 12.87 -1.07 8.56
N LYS A 99 13.47 -1.43 9.69
CA LYS A 99 13.76 -2.83 10.02
C LYS A 99 12.49 -3.66 9.93
N ARG A 100 12.65 -4.84 9.37
CA ARG A 100 11.58 -5.82 9.27
C ARG A 100 12.14 -7.24 9.20
N THR A 101 11.31 -8.20 9.58
CA THR A 101 11.60 -9.62 9.40
C THR A 101 10.46 -10.30 8.64
N ALA A 102 10.75 -11.41 7.98
CA ALA A 102 9.71 -12.17 7.27
C ALA A 102 8.62 -12.69 8.24
N ALA A 103 8.98 -12.99 9.48
CA ALA A 103 8.06 -13.53 10.48
C ALA A 103 7.20 -12.46 11.17
N ALA A 104 7.80 -11.31 11.53
CA ALA A 104 7.14 -10.28 12.34
C ALA A 104 6.66 -9.05 11.53
N GLY A 105 7.17 -8.87 10.31
CA GLY A 105 6.91 -7.67 9.53
C GLY A 105 7.72 -6.46 10.01
N CYS A 106 7.11 -5.27 9.97
CA CYS A 106 7.73 -4.00 10.35
C CYS A 106 8.08 -3.98 11.86
N VAL A 107 9.22 -3.40 12.20
CA VAL A 107 9.71 -3.27 13.60
C VAL A 107 8.74 -2.54 14.55
N PHE A 108 7.86 -1.69 14.01
CA PHE A 108 6.85 -0.96 14.77
C PHE A 108 5.46 -1.61 14.76
N LEU A 109 5.34 -2.82 14.25
CA LEU A 109 4.09 -3.56 14.26
C LEU A 109 3.98 -4.39 15.55
N ASP A 110 2.92 -4.13 16.33
CA ASP A 110 2.53 -4.93 17.47
C ASP A 110 1.10 -5.46 17.25
N GLY A 111 0.96 -6.77 17.07
CA GLY A 111 -0.30 -7.35 16.62
C GLY A 111 -0.76 -6.79 15.26
N ASN A 112 -1.80 -5.95 15.30
CA ASN A 112 -2.29 -5.20 14.13
C ASN A 112 -2.09 -3.68 14.27
N GLU A 113 -1.45 -3.24 15.34
CA GLU A 113 -1.28 -1.82 15.61
C GLU A 113 0.13 -1.33 15.32
N CYS A 114 0.23 -0.10 14.84
CA CYS A 114 1.50 0.57 14.63
C CYS A 114 1.85 1.38 15.89
N THR A 115 2.94 1.02 16.59
CA THR A 115 3.38 1.70 17.83
C THR A 115 3.81 3.16 17.60
N VAL A 116 4.08 3.55 16.36
CA VAL A 116 4.41 4.93 15.95
C VAL A 116 3.37 5.53 15.02
N TYR A 117 2.09 5.15 15.18
CA TYR A 117 1.02 5.52 14.24
C TYR A 117 0.97 7.03 13.94
N GLU A 118 1.10 7.88 14.96
CA GLU A 118 1.05 9.34 14.83
C GLU A 118 2.28 9.93 14.10
N ALA A 119 3.41 9.19 14.09
CA ALA A 119 4.65 9.59 13.46
C ALA A 119 5.00 8.73 12.24
N ARG A 120 4.02 8.07 11.64
CA ARG A 120 4.22 7.18 10.48
C ARG A 120 5.01 7.84 9.37
N PRO A 121 5.95 7.12 8.72
CA PRO A 121 6.57 7.59 7.48
C PRO A 121 5.55 7.99 6.42
N GLY A 122 5.90 8.97 5.60
CA GLY A 122 5.03 9.45 4.54
C GLY A 122 4.57 8.35 3.57
N ASN A 123 5.36 7.30 3.36
CA ASN A 123 4.96 6.14 2.57
C ASN A 123 3.84 5.35 3.24
N CYS A 124 3.87 5.17 4.56
CA CYS A 124 2.79 4.51 5.30
C CYS A 124 1.53 5.36 5.33
N GLU A 125 1.66 6.68 5.54
CA GLU A 125 0.53 7.60 5.59
C GLU A 125 -0.26 7.63 4.28
N ARG A 126 0.45 7.54 3.16
CA ARG A 126 -0.17 7.57 1.82
C ARG A 126 -0.62 6.21 1.32
N PHE A 127 -0.19 5.11 1.96
CA PHE A 127 -0.57 3.76 1.52
C PHE A 127 -2.11 3.59 1.51
N PRO A 128 -2.69 2.90 0.52
CA PRO A 128 -2.07 2.18 -0.60
C PRO A 128 -1.77 3.04 -1.84
N HIS A 129 -1.67 4.35 -1.70
CA HIS A 129 -1.36 5.34 -2.73
C HIS A 129 -2.42 5.49 -3.84
N LEU A 130 -3.63 5.04 -3.62
CA LEU A 130 -4.74 5.27 -4.56
C LEU A 130 -5.15 6.75 -4.59
N LEU A 131 -5.46 7.31 -3.43
CA LEU A 131 -5.94 8.69 -3.29
C LEU A 131 -4.79 9.71 -3.18
N LYS A 132 -3.70 9.33 -2.50
CA LYS A 132 -2.55 10.18 -2.17
C LYS A 132 -1.28 9.75 -2.93
N GLY A 133 -1.31 9.71 -4.25
CA GLY A 133 -0.15 9.36 -5.08
C GLY A 133 0.16 10.42 -6.12
N ALA A 134 1.43 10.54 -6.51
CA ALA A 134 1.83 11.43 -7.61
C ALA A 134 1.37 10.90 -8.97
N GLY A 135 0.90 11.79 -9.85
CA GLY A 135 0.38 11.42 -11.16
C GLY A 135 -1.02 10.80 -11.13
N SER A 136 -1.51 10.38 -12.28
CA SER A 136 -2.83 9.75 -12.41
C SER A 136 -2.84 8.31 -11.88
N ILE A 137 -4.01 7.82 -11.48
CA ILE A 137 -4.17 6.42 -11.07
C ILE A 137 -3.77 5.46 -12.20
N PRO A 138 -4.21 5.65 -13.47
CA PRO A 138 -3.77 4.80 -14.57
C PRO A 138 -2.24 4.76 -14.77
N SER A 139 -1.53 5.85 -14.54
CA SER A 139 -0.06 5.88 -14.66
C SER A 139 0.65 5.03 -13.60
N ARG A 140 0.01 4.81 -12.46
CA ARG A 140 0.53 4.06 -11.30
C ARG A 140 0.03 2.61 -11.22
N MET A 141 -0.73 2.16 -12.21
CA MET A 141 -1.33 0.81 -12.22
C MET A 141 -0.33 -0.33 -12.00
N TRP A 142 0.94 -0.15 -12.33
CA TRP A 142 1.98 -1.13 -12.09
C TRP A 142 2.13 -1.49 -10.59
N GLN A 143 1.93 -0.52 -9.70
CA GLN A 143 1.97 -0.74 -8.25
C GLN A 143 0.75 -1.49 -7.75
N PHE A 144 -0.41 -1.27 -8.37
CA PHE A 144 -1.67 -1.83 -7.90
C PHE A 144 -1.86 -3.28 -8.28
N VAL A 145 -1.21 -3.75 -9.35
CA VAL A 145 -1.23 -5.18 -9.72
C VAL A 145 -0.69 -6.04 -8.59
N ASP A 146 0.47 -5.68 -8.03
CA ASP A 146 1.07 -6.41 -6.92
C ASP A 146 0.29 -6.19 -5.62
N ARG A 147 -0.10 -4.94 -5.31
CA ARG A 147 -0.84 -4.63 -4.08
C ARG A 147 -2.20 -5.29 -4.01
N ALA A 148 -2.84 -5.59 -5.13
CA ALA A 148 -4.10 -6.33 -5.16
C ALA A 148 -3.98 -7.77 -4.61
N THR A 149 -2.78 -8.31 -4.45
CA THR A 149 -2.56 -9.64 -3.88
C THR A 149 -2.55 -9.66 -2.34
N TYR A 150 -2.43 -8.50 -1.69
CA TYR A 150 -2.37 -8.43 -0.23
C TYR A 150 -3.16 -7.26 0.39
N CYS A 151 -3.54 -6.24 -0.38
CA CYS A 151 -4.27 -5.09 0.13
C CYS A 151 -5.75 -5.17 -0.23
N PRO A 152 -6.68 -5.33 0.75
CA PRO A 152 -8.12 -5.38 0.49
C PRO A 152 -8.64 -4.16 -0.24
N ILE A 153 -8.16 -2.96 0.08
CA ILE A 153 -8.56 -1.72 -0.59
C ILE A 153 -8.21 -1.78 -2.08
N VAL A 154 -6.96 -2.15 -2.40
CA VAL A 154 -6.51 -2.20 -3.81
C VAL A 154 -7.23 -3.30 -4.57
N TYR A 155 -7.42 -4.47 -3.96
CA TYR A 155 -8.15 -5.57 -4.58
C TYR A 155 -9.58 -5.15 -4.96
N ASN A 156 -10.35 -4.68 -4.00
CA ASN A 156 -11.75 -4.30 -4.23
C ASN A 156 -11.87 -3.10 -5.20
N TRP A 157 -10.97 -2.13 -5.07
CA TRP A 157 -10.90 -1.02 -6.03
C TRP A 157 -10.60 -1.52 -7.45
N MET A 158 -9.66 -2.44 -7.62
CA MET A 158 -9.29 -2.99 -8.93
C MET A 158 -10.49 -3.66 -9.62
N GLU A 159 -11.27 -4.44 -8.87
CA GLU A 159 -12.48 -5.08 -9.39
C GLU A 159 -13.54 -4.04 -9.79
N ARG A 160 -13.78 -3.02 -8.95
CA ARG A 160 -14.70 -1.90 -9.30
C ARG A 160 -14.20 -1.12 -10.52
N ALA A 161 -12.90 -0.87 -10.64
CA ALA A 161 -12.33 -0.16 -11.78
C ALA A 161 -12.51 -0.93 -13.10
N LYS A 162 -12.41 -2.25 -13.09
CA LYS A 162 -12.70 -3.11 -14.24
C LYS A 162 -14.18 -2.98 -14.66
N ASP A 163 -15.08 -3.02 -13.70
CA ASP A 163 -16.52 -2.89 -13.97
C ASP A 163 -16.87 -1.50 -14.51
N LEU A 164 -16.35 -0.42 -13.90
CA LEU A 164 -16.53 0.97 -14.36
C LEU A 164 -16.06 1.19 -15.80
N THR A 165 -14.99 0.53 -16.19
CA THR A 165 -14.40 0.66 -17.52
C THR A 165 -14.95 -0.35 -18.53
N LYS A 166 -15.89 -1.21 -18.11
CA LYS A 166 -16.44 -2.31 -18.90
C LYS A 166 -15.33 -3.20 -19.50
N PHE A 167 -14.28 -3.42 -18.70
CA PHE A 167 -13.18 -4.29 -19.11
C PHE A 167 -13.69 -5.73 -19.23
N ARG A 168 -13.42 -6.35 -20.38
CA ARG A 168 -13.77 -7.77 -20.59
C ARG A 168 -12.67 -8.64 -20.00
N ARG A 169 -13.05 -9.41 -18.99
CA ARG A 169 -12.18 -10.35 -18.27
C ARG A 169 -11.69 -11.51 -19.14
#